data_fab5e1ec3d37fa4be28b432a3de14492
#
_entry.id   fab5e1ec3d37fa4be28b432a3de14492
#
_cell.length_a   1.000
_cell.length_b   1.000
_cell.length_c   1.000
_cell.angle_alpha   90.00
_cell.angle_beta   90.00
_cell.angle_gamma   90.00
#
_symmetry.space_group_name_H-M   'P 1'
#
loop_
_entity.id
_entity.type
_entity.pdbx_description
1 polymer ?
#
loop_
_entity_poly.entity_id
_entity_poly.type
_entity_poly.pdbx_seq_one_letter_code
_entity_poly.pdbx_strand_id
1 'polypeptide(L)'
;MNGETDILTKIAGYKREEIANAKRVCPFAILEAQARSASAPRGFLAAIVRQLDAGNFALIAEVKKASPSKGLIRDKFDPAAIACAYERGGAVCLSVLTDAPSFQGGPQHLVSARAATALPVLRKDFMYDVYQVVEARAWGADCILIILAAVDYKLAQDLEQSAKALGMDVVLEVHDEHELERALRLNSKLVGINNRDLKSFATTLDTSIRLARLIPSGHVIVSESGIFSRSDVERLSNHGISTFLVGESLMRQHDVEAATRALIGQSRQHLGAAE
;
A
#
# COMPACT_ATOMS: atom_id res chain seq x y z
N MET A 1 -33.62 11.27 5.12
CA MET A 1 -32.24 10.95 5.50
C MET A 1 -31.88 9.65 4.80
N ASN A 2 -31.35 9.75 3.59
CA ASN A 2 -30.89 8.58 2.83
C ASN A 2 -29.57 8.14 3.45
N GLY A 3 -29.59 7.03 4.18
CA GLY A 3 -28.39 6.41 4.71
C GLY A 3 -27.57 5.83 3.55
N GLU A 4 -26.67 6.62 2.99
CA GLU A 4 -25.58 6.05 2.19
C GLU A 4 -24.78 5.14 3.09
N THR A 5 -24.89 3.85 2.84
CA THR A 5 -24.08 2.85 3.55
C THR A 5 -22.60 3.20 3.32
N ASP A 6 -21.87 3.45 4.40
CA ASP A 6 -20.44 3.73 4.36
C ASP A 6 -19.71 2.71 3.47
N ILE A 7 -18.82 3.18 2.60
CA ILE A 7 -18.09 2.34 1.64
C ILE A 7 -17.38 1.17 2.33
N LEU A 8 -16.80 1.38 3.51
CA LEU A 8 -16.12 0.32 4.27
C LEU A 8 -17.11 -0.75 4.76
N THR A 9 -18.31 -0.37 5.16
CA THR A 9 -19.37 -1.33 5.55
C THR A 9 -19.78 -2.22 4.39
N LYS A 10 -19.92 -1.64 3.19
CA LYS A 10 -20.21 -2.39 1.96
C LYS A 10 -19.07 -3.37 1.63
N ILE A 11 -17.83 -2.88 1.72
CA ILE A 11 -16.63 -3.68 1.47
C ILE A 11 -16.52 -4.84 2.48
N ALA A 12 -16.73 -4.55 3.77
CA ALA A 12 -16.71 -5.57 4.81
C ALA A 12 -17.73 -6.69 4.57
N GLY A 13 -18.90 -6.34 4.02
CA GLY A 13 -19.93 -7.31 3.65
C GLY A 13 -19.41 -8.36 2.67
N TYR A 14 -19.02 -7.94 1.47
CA TYR A 14 -18.57 -8.88 0.45
C TYR A 14 -17.24 -9.56 0.81
N LYS A 15 -16.34 -8.89 1.54
CA LYS A 15 -15.07 -9.51 1.99
C LYS A 15 -15.29 -10.67 2.95
N ARG A 16 -16.25 -10.58 3.86
CA ARG A 16 -16.58 -11.70 4.74
C ARG A 16 -17.09 -12.92 3.95
N GLU A 17 -17.85 -12.70 2.89
CA GLU A 17 -18.30 -13.76 1.99
C GLU A 17 -17.13 -14.35 1.19
N GLU A 18 -16.24 -13.51 0.65
CA GLU A 18 -15.01 -13.97 -0.04
C GLU A 18 -14.16 -14.83 0.88
N ILE A 19 -13.90 -14.39 2.11
CA ILE A 19 -13.11 -15.12 3.11
C ILE A 19 -13.76 -16.45 3.46
N ALA A 20 -15.09 -16.46 3.69
CA ALA A 20 -15.81 -17.69 3.98
C ALA A 20 -15.72 -18.70 2.81
N ASN A 21 -15.80 -18.22 1.57
CA ASN A 21 -15.63 -19.03 0.39
C ASN A 21 -14.18 -19.55 0.25
N ALA A 22 -13.19 -18.66 0.44
CA ALA A 22 -11.79 -19.04 0.38
C ALA A 22 -11.42 -20.13 1.41
N LYS A 23 -11.92 -20.01 2.64
CA LYS A 23 -11.74 -21.02 3.70
C LYS A 23 -12.33 -22.40 3.35
N ARG A 24 -13.44 -22.40 2.58
CA ARG A 24 -14.05 -23.69 2.09
C ARG A 24 -13.22 -24.32 0.96
N VAL A 25 -12.68 -23.49 0.06
CA VAL A 25 -11.91 -23.95 -1.10
C VAL A 25 -10.50 -24.38 -0.67
N CYS A 26 -9.86 -23.63 0.20
CA CYS A 26 -8.51 -23.90 0.71
C CYS A 26 -8.52 -23.91 2.24
N PRO A 27 -8.60 -25.06 2.90
CA PRO A 27 -8.51 -25.17 4.37
C PRO A 27 -7.23 -24.54 4.91
N PHE A 28 -7.32 -23.92 6.10
CA PHE A 28 -6.22 -23.15 6.70
C PHE A 28 -4.89 -23.92 6.75
N ALA A 29 -4.90 -25.20 7.12
CA ALA A 29 -3.68 -26.01 7.17
C ALA A 29 -2.98 -26.15 5.81
N ILE A 30 -3.76 -26.25 4.72
CA ILE A 30 -3.21 -26.32 3.35
C ILE A 30 -2.61 -24.96 2.98
N LEU A 31 -3.33 -23.89 3.25
CA LEU A 31 -2.88 -22.51 2.99
C LEU A 31 -1.60 -22.19 3.77
N GLU A 32 -1.53 -22.60 5.03
CA GLU A 32 -0.34 -22.43 5.87
C GLU A 32 0.89 -23.17 5.30
N ALA A 33 0.70 -24.39 4.80
CA ALA A 33 1.76 -25.12 4.12
C ALA A 33 2.24 -24.43 2.85
N GLN A 34 1.32 -23.85 2.06
CA GLN A 34 1.66 -23.03 0.89
C GLN A 34 2.43 -21.76 1.28
N ALA A 35 1.99 -21.05 2.33
CA ALA A 35 2.68 -19.87 2.84
C ALA A 35 4.11 -20.18 3.30
N ARG A 36 4.33 -21.33 3.95
CA ARG A 36 5.65 -21.79 4.38
C ARG A 36 6.55 -22.20 3.20
N SER A 37 5.99 -22.70 2.12
CA SER A 37 6.74 -23.09 0.91
C SER A 37 7.03 -21.91 -0.03
N ALA A 38 6.38 -20.78 0.17
CA ALA A 38 6.63 -19.58 -0.61
C ALA A 38 8.05 -19.03 -0.37
N SER A 39 8.65 -18.43 -1.42
CA SER A 39 9.98 -17.80 -1.29
C SER A 39 10.00 -16.78 -0.14
N ALA A 40 11.11 -16.66 0.58
CA ALA A 40 11.22 -15.72 1.71
C ALA A 40 10.79 -14.30 1.35
N PRO A 41 10.22 -13.54 2.29
CA PRO A 41 9.91 -12.13 2.08
C PRO A 41 11.16 -11.31 1.73
N ARG A 42 10.99 -10.34 0.83
CA ARG A 42 12.08 -9.53 0.27
C ARG A 42 12.45 -8.32 1.14
N GLY A 43 11.77 -8.11 2.28
CA GLY A 43 12.03 -7.01 3.21
C GLY A 43 11.52 -5.67 2.66
N PHE A 44 10.22 -5.43 2.80
CA PHE A 44 9.55 -4.24 2.26
C PHE A 44 10.02 -2.95 2.97
N LEU A 45 10.01 -2.92 4.30
CA LEU A 45 10.54 -1.80 5.09
C LEU A 45 12.04 -1.59 4.83
N ALA A 46 12.82 -2.68 4.78
CA ALA A 46 14.26 -2.58 4.56
C ALA A 46 14.61 -1.97 3.19
N ALA A 47 13.81 -2.24 2.14
CA ALA A 47 14.00 -1.63 0.82
C ALA A 47 13.75 -0.11 0.87
N ILE A 48 12.71 0.32 1.58
CA ILE A 48 12.40 1.75 1.78
C ILE A 48 13.52 2.43 2.55
N VAL A 49 13.93 1.87 3.69
CA VAL A 49 14.98 2.44 4.54
C VAL A 49 16.28 2.61 3.77
N ARG A 50 16.73 1.59 3.03
CA ARG A 50 17.96 1.71 2.20
C ARG A 50 17.89 2.88 1.22
N GLN A 51 16.73 3.12 0.61
CA GLN A 51 16.55 4.23 -0.32
C GLN A 51 16.61 5.60 0.39
N LEU A 52 15.99 5.68 1.57
CA LEU A 52 16.01 6.90 2.38
C LEU A 52 17.41 7.22 2.93
N ASP A 53 18.15 6.20 3.38
CA ASP A 53 19.53 6.32 3.87
C ASP A 53 20.49 6.77 2.76
N ALA A 54 20.20 6.40 1.50
CA ALA A 54 20.92 6.90 0.33
C ALA A 54 20.57 8.35 -0.04
N GLY A 55 19.71 9.02 0.73
CA GLY A 55 19.28 10.39 0.48
C GLY A 55 18.30 10.55 -0.66
N ASN A 56 17.58 9.48 -1.04
CA ASN A 56 16.61 9.49 -2.13
C ASN A 56 15.17 9.43 -1.61
N PHE A 57 14.21 9.72 -2.49
CA PHE A 57 12.80 9.42 -2.24
C PHE A 57 12.52 7.94 -2.41
N ALA A 58 11.67 7.38 -1.55
CA ALA A 58 11.20 6.01 -1.67
C ALA A 58 9.79 5.99 -2.30
N LEU A 59 9.64 5.32 -3.43
CA LEU A 59 8.37 5.18 -4.12
C LEU A 59 7.86 3.74 -4.01
N ILE A 60 6.66 3.59 -3.45
CA ILE A 60 5.83 2.39 -3.53
C ILE A 60 4.90 2.61 -4.70
N ALA A 61 5.18 1.96 -5.84
CA ALA A 61 4.41 2.15 -7.06
C ALA A 61 3.22 1.19 -7.11
N GLU A 62 2.02 1.73 -7.31
CA GLU A 62 0.77 0.95 -7.21
C GLU A 62 0.29 0.44 -8.57
N VAL A 63 0.15 -0.88 -8.68
CA VAL A 63 -0.44 -1.60 -9.82
C VAL A 63 -1.94 -1.68 -9.61
N LYS A 64 -2.69 -0.81 -10.31
CA LYS A 64 -4.13 -0.62 -10.12
C LYS A 64 -4.86 -0.49 -11.45
N LYS A 65 -5.80 -1.41 -11.73
CA LYS A 65 -6.61 -1.42 -12.96
C LYS A 65 -7.75 -0.42 -12.91
N ALA A 66 -8.47 -0.38 -11.79
CA ALA A 66 -9.66 0.45 -11.58
C ALA A 66 -9.73 0.95 -10.14
N SER A 67 -10.62 1.89 -9.84
CA SER A 67 -10.96 2.32 -8.47
C SER A 67 -12.41 2.78 -8.37
N PRO A 68 -13.04 2.73 -7.17
CA PRO A 68 -14.41 3.18 -6.97
C PRO A 68 -14.65 4.63 -7.40
N SER A 69 -13.68 5.52 -7.12
CA SER A 69 -13.79 6.95 -7.38
C SER A 69 -13.51 7.37 -8.83
N LYS A 70 -12.85 6.51 -9.63
CA LYS A 70 -12.36 6.85 -10.99
C LYS A 70 -12.75 5.86 -12.06
N GLY A 71 -13.39 4.75 -11.70
CA GLY A 71 -13.71 3.67 -12.63
C GLY A 71 -12.45 3.00 -13.20
N LEU A 72 -12.49 2.60 -14.46
CA LEU A 72 -11.35 2.02 -15.17
C LEU A 72 -10.25 3.06 -15.38
N ILE A 73 -9.04 2.75 -14.90
CA ILE A 73 -7.87 3.64 -14.99
C ILE A 73 -6.98 3.24 -16.17
N ARG A 74 -6.79 1.93 -16.38
CA ARG A 74 -5.94 1.39 -17.45
C ARG A 74 -6.61 0.21 -18.13
N ASP A 75 -6.90 0.36 -19.41
CA ASP A 75 -7.56 -0.69 -20.22
C ASP A 75 -6.59 -1.83 -20.54
N LYS A 76 -5.45 -1.51 -21.16
CA LYS A 76 -4.37 -2.48 -21.42
C LYS A 76 -3.57 -2.69 -20.13
N PHE A 77 -4.05 -3.64 -19.31
CA PHE A 77 -3.50 -3.88 -17.98
C PHE A 77 -2.70 -5.20 -17.94
N ASP A 78 -1.38 -5.05 -17.91
CA ASP A 78 -0.42 -6.15 -17.73
C ASP A 78 0.40 -5.89 -16.46
N PRO A 79 0.10 -6.58 -15.35
CA PRO A 79 0.80 -6.37 -14.07
C PRO A 79 2.31 -6.61 -14.15
N ALA A 80 2.75 -7.59 -14.94
CA ALA A 80 4.17 -7.91 -15.10
C ALA A 80 4.92 -6.79 -15.82
N ALA A 81 4.40 -6.35 -16.98
CA ALA A 81 5.00 -5.26 -17.75
C ALA A 81 5.02 -3.94 -16.97
N ILE A 82 3.93 -3.63 -16.23
CA ILE A 82 3.83 -2.45 -15.37
C ILE A 82 4.87 -2.51 -14.25
N ALA A 83 5.00 -3.66 -13.56
CA ALA A 83 5.96 -3.85 -12.48
C ALA A 83 7.41 -3.63 -12.98
N CYS A 84 7.77 -4.19 -14.13
CA CYS A 84 9.07 -3.96 -14.75
C CYS A 84 9.30 -2.47 -15.10
N ALA A 85 8.28 -1.78 -15.61
CA ALA A 85 8.38 -0.34 -15.90
C ALA A 85 8.59 0.48 -14.63
N TYR A 86 7.90 0.15 -13.54
CA TYR A 86 8.07 0.77 -12.24
C TYR A 86 9.48 0.56 -11.68
N GLU A 87 10.00 -0.67 -11.74
CA GLU A 87 11.37 -1.00 -11.30
C GLU A 87 12.41 -0.20 -12.09
N ARG A 88 12.34 -0.17 -13.43
CA ARG A 88 13.24 0.64 -14.26
C ARG A 88 13.07 2.14 -14.05
N GLY A 89 11.87 2.59 -13.68
CA GLY A 89 11.56 3.98 -13.29
C GLY A 89 12.12 4.38 -11.94
N GLY A 90 12.62 3.44 -11.13
CA GLY A 90 13.23 3.69 -9.83
C GLY A 90 12.31 3.50 -8.62
N ALA A 91 11.15 2.85 -8.78
CA ALA A 91 10.35 2.41 -7.65
C ALA A 91 11.15 1.40 -6.81
N VAL A 92 10.93 1.39 -5.49
CA VAL A 92 11.65 0.51 -4.56
C VAL A 92 10.76 -0.61 -4.00
N CYS A 93 9.45 -0.42 -4.08
CA CYS A 93 8.43 -1.40 -3.70
C CYS A 93 7.25 -1.30 -4.66
N LEU A 94 6.47 -2.38 -4.72
CA LEU A 94 5.18 -2.40 -5.41
C LEU A 94 4.02 -2.49 -4.40
N SER A 95 2.89 -1.88 -4.76
CA SER A 95 1.60 -2.09 -4.12
C SER A 95 0.65 -2.68 -5.17
N VAL A 96 0.07 -3.84 -4.92
CA VAL A 96 -0.77 -4.51 -5.92
C VAL A 96 -2.17 -4.71 -5.37
N LEU A 97 -3.17 -4.13 -6.06
CA LEU A 97 -4.58 -4.30 -5.71
C LEU A 97 -5.02 -5.73 -5.97
N THR A 98 -5.55 -6.40 -4.94
CA THR A 98 -6.09 -7.76 -5.04
C THR A 98 -7.60 -7.82 -4.83
N ASP A 99 -8.23 -6.72 -4.44
CA ASP A 99 -9.68 -6.60 -4.32
C ASP A 99 -10.37 -6.57 -5.69
N ALA A 100 -11.22 -7.55 -5.99
CA ALA A 100 -11.88 -7.68 -7.28
C ALA A 100 -13.09 -6.72 -7.44
N PRO A 101 -14.06 -6.66 -6.49
CA PRO A 101 -15.29 -5.91 -6.71
C PRO A 101 -15.05 -4.40 -6.87
N SER A 102 -14.16 -3.81 -6.08
CA SER A 102 -13.96 -2.36 -6.06
C SER A 102 -12.81 -1.88 -6.94
N PHE A 103 -11.81 -2.75 -7.21
CA PHE A 103 -10.58 -2.34 -7.91
C PHE A 103 -10.27 -3.18 -9.16
N GLN A 104 -11.10 -4.15 -9.52
CA GLN A 104 -10.83 -5.15 -10.56
C GLN A 104 -9.44 -5.81 -10.37
N GLY A 105 -9.07 -6.01 -9.09
CA GLY A 105 -7.84 -6.65 -8.68
C GLY A 105 -7.95 -8.18 -8.70
N GLY A 106 -6.86 -8.84 -8.29
CA GLY A 106 -6.87 -10.29 -8.12
C GLY A 106 -5.51 -10.84 -7.70
N PRO A 107 -5.46 -12.05 -7.12
CA PRO A 107 -4.22 -12.66 -6.65
C PRO A 107 -3.19 -12.84 -7.76
N GLN A 108 -3.64 -13.15 -8.98
CA GLN A 108 -2.79 -13.32 -10.16
C GLN A 108 -2.02 -12.04 -10.52
N HIS A 109 -2.57 -10.85 -10.22
CA HIS A 109 -1.88 -9.58 -10.46
C HIS A 109 -0.65 -9.45 -9.55
N LEU A 110 -0.80 -9.82 -8.27
CA LEU A 110 0.30 -9.82 -7.29
C LEU A 110 1.36 -10.83 -7.68
N VAL A 111 0.96 -12.06 -7.97
CA VAL A 111 1.88 -13.15 -8.36
C VAL A 111 2.68 -12.75 -9.62
N SER A 112 2.00 -12.24 -10.65
CA SER A 112 2.63 -11.83 -11.91
C SER A 112 3.58 -10.66 -11.72
N ALA A 113 3.17 -9.61 -10.99
CA ALA A 113 4.01 -8.46 -10.70
C ALA A 113 5.26 -8.85 -9.91
N ARG A 114 5.10 -9.70 -8.87
CA ARG A 114 6.22 -10.18 -8.05
C ARG A 114 7.20 -11.05 -8.82
N ALA A 115 6.70 -11.90 -9.71
CA ALA A 115 7.55 -12.77 -10.54
C ALA A 115 8.39 -12.00 -11.57
N ALA A 116 7.90 -10.84 -12.02
CA ALA A 116 8.54 -10.03 -13.05
C ALA A 116 9.66 -9.11 -12.55
N THR A 117 9.77 -8.86 -11.23
CA THR A 117 10.73 -7.92 -10.65
C THR A 117 11.40 -8.48 -9.40
N ALA A 118 12.46 -7.81 -8.93
CA ALA A 118 13.08 -8.07 -7.62
C ALA A 118 12.43 -7.25 -6.48
N LEU A 119 11.52 -6.32 -6.79
CA LEU A 119 10.91 -5.43 -5.81
C LEU A 119 10.05 -6.20 -4.79
N PRO A 120 10.07 -5.83 -3.51
CA PRO A 120 9.12 -6.33 -2.52
C PRO A 120 7.71 -5.80 -2.81
N VAL A 121 6.69 -6.64 -2.50
CA VAL A 121 5.30 -6.40 -2.89
C VAL A 121 4.38 -6.33 -1.69
N LEU A 122 3.61 -5.25 -1.61
CA LEU A 122 2.48 -5.07 -0.70
C LEU A 122 1.20 -5.64 -1.35
N ARG A 123 0.50 -6.56 -0.65
CA ARG A 123 -0.90 -6.87 -0.95
C ARG A 123 -1.78 -5.72 -0.50
N LYS A 124 -2.29 -4.93 -1.44
CA LYS A 124 -3.23 -3.83 -1.18
C LYS A 124 -4.65 -4.37 -1.25
N ASP A 125 -5.22 -4.64 -0.09
CA ASP A 125 -6.53 -5.26 0.07
C ASP A 125 -7.15 -4.85 1.42
N PHE A 126 -8.42 -5.19 1.66
CA PHE A 126 -9.10 -5.00 2.94
C PHE A 126 -8.99 -6.26 3.78
N MET A 127 -8.25 -6.20 4.88
CA MET A 127 -7.95 -7.35 5.74
C MET A 127 -8.93 -7.40 6.93
N TYR A 128 -9.75 -8.45 6.99
CA TYR A 128 -10.73 -8.68 8.06
C TYR A 128 -10.54 -10.02 8.78
N ASP A 129 -9.55 -10.81 8.38
CA ASP A 129 -9.31 -12.15 8.96
C ASP A 129 -7.84 -12.54 8.78
N VAL A 130 -7.27 -13.21 9.79
CA VAL A 130 -5.90 -13.74 9.77
C VAL A 130 -5.68 -14.69 8.57
N TYR A 131 -6.74 -15.37 8.11
CA TYR A 131 -6.69 -16.19 6.90
C TYR A 131 -6.12 -15.43 5.69
N GLN A 132 -6.54 -14.16 5.51
CA GLN A 132 -6.05 -13.33 4.39
C GLN A 132 -4.57 -12.98 4.52
N VAL A 133 -4.03 -12.92 5.74
CA VAL A 133 -2.59 -12.68 5.98
C VAL A 133 -1.78 -13.88 5.53
N VAL A 134 -2.22 -15.11 5.90
CA VAL A 134 -1.58 -16.35 5.46
C VAL A 134 -1.70 -16.51 3.94
N GLU A 135 -2.86 -16.16 3.38
CA GLU A 135 -3.12 -16.14 1.94
C GLU A 135 -2.20 -15.16 1.21
N ALA A 136 -1.99 -13.95 1.74
CA ALA A 136 -1.04 -12.99 1.19
C ALA A 136 0.37 -13.58 1.11
N ARG A 137 0.82 -14.26 2.16
CA ARG A 137 2.11 -14.92 2.17
C ARG A 137 2.18 -16.06 1.14
N ALA A 138 1.13 -16.86 1.03
CA ALA A 138 1.05 -17.96 0.05
C ALA A 138 1.16 -17.44 -1.41
N TRP A 139 0.61 -16.27 -1.70
CA TRP A 139 0.76 -15.60 -3.01
C TRP A 139 2.12 -14.92 -3.20
N GLY A 140 2.94 -14.88 -2.15
CA GLY A 140 4.28 -14.30 -2.19
C GLY A 140 4.36 -12.84 -1.70
N ALA A 141 3.31 -12.25 -1.11
CA ALA A 141 3.40 -10.90 -0.58
C ALA A 141 4.53 -10.76 0.45
N ASP A 142 5.16 -9.61 0.46
CA ASP A 142 6.24 -9.24 1.38
C ASP A 142 5.74 -8.27 2.46
N CYS A 143 4.56 -7.69 2.25
CA CYS A 143 3.89 -6.74 3.12
C CYS A 143 2.37 -6.85 2.98
N ILE A 144 1.64 -6.50 4.05
CA ILE A 144 0.19 -6.35 4.03
C ILE A 144 -0.24 -4.95 4.45
N LEU A 145 -1.49 -4.60 4.15
CA LEU A 145 -2.13 -3.36 4.60
C LEU A 145 -3.10 -3.65 5.75
N ILE A 146 -3.05 -2.84 6.79
CA ILE A 146 -4.07 -2.78 7.84
C ILE A 146 -4.67 -1.37 7.84
N ILE A 147 -5.94 -1.24 7.47
CA ILE A 147 -6.66 0.04 7.45
C ILE A 147 -7.34 0.22 8.81
N LEU A 148 -6.85 1.17 9.62
CA LEU A 148 -7.34 1.36 11.00
C LEU A 148 -8.81 1.81 11.05
N ALA A 149 -9.31 2.47 10.00
CA ALA A 149 -10.73 2.80 9.85
C ALA A 149 -11.62 1.55 9.68
N ALA A 150 -11.07 0.44 9.15
CA ALA A 150 -11.84 -0.74 8.78
C ALA A 150 -11.90 -1.82 9.87
N VAL A 151 -11.02 -1.78 10.87
CA VAL A 151 -10.86 -2.83 11.88
C VAL A 151 -10.75 -2.25 13.28
N ASP A 152 -11.16 -3.02 14.28
CA ASP A 152 -10.89 -2.68 15.67
C ASP A 152 -9.42 -2.96 16.05
N TYR A 153 -9.03 -2.52 17.24
CA TYR A 153 -7.64 -2.65 17.70
C TYR A 153 -7.22 -4.11 17.89
N LYS A 154 -8.12 -4.97 18.36
CA LYS A 154 -7.82 -6.40 18.59
C LYS A 154 -7.54 -7.11 17.27
N LEU A 155 -8.38 -6.90 16.28
CA LEU A 155 -8.16 -7.48 14.95
C LEU A 155 -6.89 -6.93 14.30
N ALA A 156 -6.61 -5.63 14.42
CA ALA A 156 -5.37 -5.04 13.92
C ALA A 156 -4.13 -5.71 14.54
N GLN A 157 -4.14 -5.97 15.85
CA GLN A 157 -3.06 -6.71 16.54
C GLN A 157 -2.90 -8.14 16.01
N ASP A 158 -4.01 -8.87 15.83
CA ASP A 158 -3.98 -10.26 15.37
C ASP A 158 -3.43 -10.36 13.93
N LEU A 159 -3.84 -9.43 13.06
CA LEU A 159 -3.32 -9.32 11.69
C LEU A 159 -1.82 -9.01 11.68
N GLU A 160 -1.39 -8.02 12.48
CA GLU A 160 0.03 -7.63 12.58
C GLU A 160 0.89 -8.79 13.11
N GLN A 161 0.45 -9.46 14.19
CA GLN A 161 1.18 -10.60 14.76
C GLN A 161 1.31 -11.74 13.76
N SER A 162 0.24 -12.05 13.02
CA SER A 162 0.26 -13.06 11.97
C SER A 162 1.24 -12.70 10.85
N ALA A 163 1.24 -11.46 10.38
CA ALA A 163 2.16 -10.97 9.35
C ALA A 163 3.62 -11.09 9.82
N LYS A 164 3.90 -10.65 11.04
CA LYS A 164 5.24 -10.75 11.66
C LYS A 164 5.71 -12.18 11.79
N ALA A 165 4.85 -13.10 12.21
CA ALA A 165 5.17 -14.53 12.32
C ALA A 165 5.54 -15.16 10.96
N LEU A 166 5.03 -14.58 9.85
CA LEU A 166 5.34 -15.00 8.49
C LEU A 166 6.48 -14.18 7.84
N GLY A 167 7.14 -13.30 8.61
CA GLY A 167 8.26 -12.47 8.16
C GLY A 167 7.85 -11.31 7.25
N MET A 168 6.56 -10.98 7.16
CA MET A 168 6.05 -9.86 6.37
C MET A 168 6.05 -8.56 7.16
N ASP A 169 6.28 -7.44 6.46
CA ASP A 169 6.05 -6.10 6.97
C ASP A 169 4.56 -5.72 6.92
N VAL A 170 4.19 -4.65 7.62
CA VAL A 170 2.82 -4.15 7.68
C VAL A 170 2.81 -2.64 7.45
N VAL A 171 1.96 -2.16 6.55
CA VAL A 171 1.60 -0.73 6.46
C VAL A 171 0.34 -0.52 7.27
N LEU A 172 0.39 0.40 8.25
CA LEU A 172 -0.76 0.83 9.05
C LEU A 172 -1.35 2.08 8.42
N GLU A 173 -2.47 1.94 7.70
CA GLU A 173 -3.13 3.07 7.03
C GLU A 173 -4.04 3.82 8.00
N VAL A 174 -3.88 5.15 8.04
CA VAL A 174 -4.64 6.07 8.90
C VAL A 174 -5.13 7.28 8.11
N HIS A 175 -6.25 7.88 8.56
CA HIS A 175 -6.89 9.04 7.94
C HIS A 175 -7.00 10.23 8.91
N ASP A 176 -6.95 9.98 10.21
CA ASP A 176 -7.10 10.99 11.26
C ASP A 176 -6.24 10.68 12.50
N GLU A 177 -6.29 11.57 13.48
CA GLU A 177 -5.53 11.46 14.74
C GLU A 177 -5.96 10.28 15.59
N HIS A 178 -7.24 9.95 15.62
CA HIS A 178 -7.77 8.84 16.41
C HIS A 178 -7.27 7.48 15.87
N GLU A 179 -7.25 7.32 14.55
CA GLU A 179 -6.68 6.15 13.90
C GLU A 179 -5.16 6.09 14.10
N LEU A 180 -4.47 7.24 14.00
CA LEU A 180 -3.03 7.34 14.25
C LEU A 180 -2.69 6.92 15.69
N GLU A 181 -3.44 7.38 16.70
CA GLU A 181 -3.22 6.97 18.10
C GLU A 181 -3.28 5.43 18.24
N ARG A 182 -4.24 4.79 17.58
CA ARG A 182 -4.35 3.32 17.58
C ARG A 182 -3.20 2.65 16.83
N ALA A 183 -2.79 3.21 15.70
CA ALA A 183 -1.66 2.71 14.90
C ALA A 183 -0.35 2.74 15.70
N LEU A 184 -0.07 3.82 16.42
CA LEU A 184 1.15 3.99 17.21
C LEU A 184 1.27 3.05 18.42
N ARG A 185 0.19 2.35 18.79
CA ARG A 185 0.22 1.28 19.80
C ARG A 185 0.61 -0.09 19.22
N LEU A 186 0.65 -0.22 17.91
CA LEU A 186 1.09 -1.43 17.20
C LEU A 186 2.63 -1.41 17.03
N ASN A 187 3.20 -2.51 16.57
CA ASN A 187 4.67 -2.65 16.49
C ASN A 187 5.25 -2.19 15.15
N SER A 188 4.42 -2.13 14.10
CA SER A 188 4.90 -1.72 12.77
C SER A 188 5.46 -0.30 12.78
N LYS A 189 6.53 -0.11 12.03
CA LYS A 189 7.18 1.19 11.84
C LYS A 189 6.78 1.88 10.53
N LEU A 190 5.90 1.28 9.74
CA LEU A 190 5.37 1.86 8.51
C LEU A 190 3.96 2.42 8.78
N VAL A 191 3.83 3.75 8.77
CA VAL A 191 2.55 4.44 8.91
C VAL A 191 2.17 5.05 7.57
N GLY A 192 1.11 4.55 6.96
CA GLY A 192 0.51 5.09 5.75
C GLY A 192 -0.53 6.16 6.10
N ILE A 193 -0.35 7.38 5.61
CA ILE A 193 -1.34 8.45 5.75
C ILE A 193 -2.09 8.58 4.43
N ASN A 194 -3.35 8.18 4.42
CA ASN A 194 -4.18 8.30 3.24
C ASN A 194 -4.82 9.70 3.19
N ASN A 195 -4.43 10.48 2.19
CA ASN A 195 -4.94 11.83 1.97
C ASN A 195 -6.38 11.86 1.44
N ARG A 196 -6.95 10.70 1.10
CA ARG A 196 -8.33 10.59 0.62
C ARG A 196 -9.25 10.25 1.78
N ASP A 197 -10.20 11.12 2.05
CA ASP A 197 -11.30 10.83 2.95
C ASP A 197 -12.20 9.73 2.37
N LEU A 198 -12.45 8.68 3.14
CA LEU A 198 -13.18 7.49 2.66
C LEU A 198 -14.70 7.72 2.53
N LYS A 199 -15.23 8.81 3.10
CA LYS A 199 -16.67 9.13 3.04
C LYS A 199 -16.97 10.08 1.90
N SER A 200 -16.20 11.17 1.78
CA SER A 200 -16.42 12.21 0.80
C SER A 200 -15.61 12.04 -0.49
N PHE A 201 -14.60 11.17 -0.47
CA PHE A 201 -13.57 11.02 -1.51
C PHE A 201 -12.75 12.30 -1.78
N ALA A 202 -12.91 13.34 -0.96
CA ALA A 202 -12.05 14.51 -1.01
C ALA A 202 -10.61 14.12 -0.71
N THR A 203 -9.67 14.78 -1.39
CA THR A 203 -8.25 14.45 -1.25
C THR A 203 -7.45 15.72 -1.01
N THR A 204 -6.68 15.78 0.08
CA THR A 204 -5.79 16.90 0.38
C THR A 204 -4.48 16.42 1.01
N LEU A 205 -3.35 16.91 0.53
CA LEU A 205 -2.01 16.62 1.09
C LEU A 205 -1.82 17.18 2.50
N ASP A 206 -2.68 18.11 2.91
CA ASP A 206 -2.65 18.69 4.26
C ASP A 206 -2.91 17.63 5.35
N THR A 207 -3.62 16.55 5.02
CA THR A 207 -3.80 15.41 5.92
C THR A 207 -2.44 14.79 6.28
N SER A 208 -1.61 14.47 5.27
CA SER A 208 -0.26 13.95 5.52
C SER A 208 0.61 14.95 6.30
N ILE A 209 0.59 16.23 5.92
CA ILE A 209 1.39 17.29 6.56
C ILE A 209 1.01 17.45 8.03
N ARG A 210 -0.28 17.38 8.35
CA ARG A 210 -0.81 17.52 9.71
C ARG A 210 -0.46 16.32 10.57
N LEU A 211 -0.75 15.11 10.10
CA LEU A 211 -0.55 13.88 10.86
C LEU A 211 0.94 13.53 11.03
N ALA A 212 1.78 13.81 10.03
CA ALA A 212 3.21 13.54 10.10
C ALA A 212 3.89 14.17 11.33
N ARG A 213 3.42 15.35 11.77
CA ARG A 213 3.95 16.06 12.95
C ARG A 213 3.70 15.33 14.28
N LEU A 214 2.75 14.40 14.29
CA LEU A 214 2.34 13.63 15.47
C LEU A 214 3.00 12.26 15.54
N ILE A 215 3.70 11.85 14.46
CA ILE A 215 4.36 10.56 14.38
C ILE A 215 5.76 10.67 14.99
N PRO A 216 6.09 9.88 16.02
CA PRO A 216 7.41 9.93 16.65
C PRO A 216 8.51 9.46 15.71
N SER A 217 9.75 9.91 15.97
CA SER A 217 10.95 9.45 15.28
C SER A 217 11.07 7.91 15.30
N GLY A 218 11.70 7.34 14.28
CA GLY A 218 11.85 5.89 14.14
C GLY A 218 10.71 5.21 13.40
N HIS A 219 9.73 5.98 12.91
CA HIS A 219 8.72 5.50 11.96
C HIS A 219 9.03 6.00 10.55
N VAL A 220 8.65 5.22 9.56
CA VAL A 220 8.62 5.63 8.15
C VAL A 220 7.19 6.05 7.81
N ILE A 221 7.05 7.30 7.37
CA ILE A 221 5.76 7.89 6.98
C ILE A 221 5.59 7.73 5.48
N VAL A 222 4.51 7.04 5.08
CA VAL A 222 4.11 6.87 3.69
C VAL A 222 2.92 7.78 3.39
N SER A 223 3.06 8.75 2.50
CA SER A 223 1.91 9.55 2.03
C SER A 223 1.24 8.85 0.86
N GLU A 224 -0.08 8.67 0.97
CA GLU A 224 -0.91 7.97 -0.02
C GLU A 224 -2.01 8.88 -0.57
N SER A 225 -2.35 8.72 -1.83
CA SER A 225 -3.36 9.50 -2.55
C SER A 225 -3.03 11.00 -2.74
N GLY A 226 -3.50 11.59 -3.85
CA GLY A 226 -3.37 13.02 -4.10
C GLY A 226 -1.99 13.48 -4.60
N ILE A 227 -1.09 12.57 -4.93
CA ILE A 227 0.24 12.88 -5.44
C ILE A 227 0.22 12.73 -6.97
N PHE A 228 0.31 13.84 -7.68
CA PHE A 228 0.22 13.88 -9.14
C PHE A 228 1.48 14.40 -9.83
N SER A 229 2.30 15.16 -9.11
CA SER A 229 3.42 15.90 -9.68
C SER A 229 4.65 15.86 -8.77
N ARG A 230 5.79 16.24 -9.35
CA ARG A 230 7.03 16.44 -8.60
C ARG A 230 6.87 17.51 -7.51
N SER A 231 6.13 18.57 -7.77
CA SER A 231 5.87 19.62 -6.76
C SER A 231 5.09 19.11 -5.55
N ASP A 232 4.20 18.11 -5.72
CA ASP A 232 3.54 17.46 -4.58
C ASP A 232 4.54 16.69 -3.72
N VAL A 233 5.45 15.96 -4.35
CA VAL A 233 6.54 15.23 -3.67
C VAL A 233 7.44 16.21 -2.90
N GLU A 234 7.83 17.32 -3.49
CA GLU A 234 8.65 18.35 -2.87
C GLU A 234 7.93 19.04 -1.71
N ARG A 235 6.63 19.35 -1.88
CA ARG A 235 5.79 19.88 -0.81
C ARG A 235 5.78 18.96 0.41
N LEU A 236 5.56 17.66 0.21
CA LEU A 236 5.56 16.67 1.28
C LEU A 236 6.95 16.51 1.91
N SER A 237 8.00 16.53 1.09
CA SER A 237 9.38 16.42 1.55
C SER A 237 9.79 17.56 2.47
N ASN A 238 9.34 18.78 2.20
CA ASN A 238 9.57 19.96 3.05
C ASN A 238 8.93 19.80 4.45
N HIS A 239 8.06 18.79 4.63
CA HIS A 239 7.45 18.44 5.91
C HIS A 239 7.96 17.09 6.46
N GLY A 240 9.12 16.62 5.97
CA GLY A 240 9.78 15.41 6.47
C GLY A 240 9.24 14.10 5.89
N ILE A 241 8.33 14.13 4.92
CA ILE A 241 7.74 12.95 4.30
C ILE A 241 8.52 12.62 3.01
N SER A 242 9.16 11.46 2.96
CA SER A 242 10.03 11.07 1.85
C SER A 242 9.70 9.71 1.25
N THR A 243 8.59 9.11 1.69
CA THR A 243 8.07 7.86 1.13
C THR A 243 6.65 8.09 0.63
N PHE A 244 6.36 7.62 -0.57
CA PHE A 244 5.11 7.89 -1.28
C PHE A 244 4.54 6.60 -1.84
N LEU A 245 3.21 6.41 -1.70
CA LEU A 245 2.46 5.38 -2.39
C LEU A 245 1.63 6.04 -3.50
N VAL A 246 1.97 5.76 -4.76
CA VAL A 246 1.39 6.43 -5.93
C VAL A 246 0.94 5.42 -6.98
N GLY A 247 -0.30 5.55 -7.41
CA GLY A 247 -0.90 4.69 -8.44
C GLY A 247 -1.54 5.47 -9.57
N GLU A 248 -2.63 6.19 -9.29
CA GLU A 248 -3.49 6.78 -10.33
C GLU A 248 -2.73 7.66 -11.33
N SER A 249 -1.90 8.57 -10.85
CA SER A 249 -1.16 9.50 -11.71
C SER A 249 -0.16 8.79 -12.65
N LEU A 250 0.45 7.71 -12.18
CA LEU A 250 1.39 6.90 -12.96
C LEU A 250 0.66 5.96 -13.92
N MET A 251 -0.39 5.29 -13.46
CA MET A 251 -1.16 4.34 -14.27
C MET A 251 -1.88 4.97 -15.45
N ARG A 252 -2.16 6.28 -15.40
CA ARG A 252 -2.76 7.04 -16.50
C ARG A 252 -1.76 7.42 -17.60
N GLN A 253 -0.46 7.32 -17.34
CA GLN A 253 0.56 7.69 -18.31
C GLN A 253 0.79 6.58 -19.34
N HIS A 254 1.06 6.98 -20.58
CA HIS A 254 1.41 6.03 -21.63
C HIS A 254 2.74 5.34 -21.29
N ASP A 255 3.75 6.14 -20.98
CA ASP A 255 5.08 5.68 -20.53
C ASP A 255 5.16 5.75 -19.01
N VAL A 256 4.87 4.60 -18.38
CA VAL A 256 4.87 4.46 -16.91
C VAL A 256 6.28 4.60 -16.34
N GLU A 257 7.32 4.11 -17.06
CA GLU A 257 8.70 4.21 -16.62
C GLU A 257 9.18 5.66 -16.57
N ALA A 258 8.98 6.41 -17.66
CA ALA A 258 9.34 7.83 -17.70
C ALA A 258 8.58 8.65 -16.67
N ALA A 259 7.29 8.39 -16.48
CA ALA A 259 6.46 9.07 -15.48
C ALA A 259 6.95 8.79 -14.06
N THR A 260 7.31 7.53 -13.76
CA THR A 260 7.87 7.15 -12.46
C THR A 260 9.17 7.89 -12.18
N ARG A 261 10.08 7.90 -13.14
CA ARG A 261 11.37 8.61 -13.05
C ARG A 261 11.17 10.12 -12.88
N ALA A 262 10.23 10.72 -13.60
CA ALA A 262 9.94 12.13 -13.49
C ALA A 262 9.35 12.51 -12.12
N LEU A 263 8.51 11.65 -11.53
CA LEU A 263 7.88 11.92 -10.24
C LEU A 263 8.89 11.96 -9.09
N ILE A 264 9.79 10.96 -9.00
CA ILE A 264 10.76 10.90 -7.91
C ILE A 264 12.04 11.66 -8.19
N GLY A 265 12.37 11.93 -9.46
CA GLY A 265 13.49 12.79 -9.89
C GLY A 265 14.86 12.35 -9.37
N GLN A 266 15.82 13.30 -9.38
CA GLN A 266 17.13 13.13 -8.75
C GLN A 266 17.05 13.31 -7.24
N SER A 267 18.09 12.92 -6.50
CA SER A 267 18.13 12.79 -5.03
C SER A 267 17.60 14.00 -4.26
N ARG A 268 17.19 13.78 -3.01
CA ARG A 268 16.75 14.80 -2.03
C ARG A 268 17.82 15.89 -1.78
N GLN A 269 19.10 15.59 -2.00
CA GLN A 269 20.23 16.49 -1.70
C GLN A 269 20.21 17.80 -2.51
N HIS A 270 19.44 17.88 -3.60
CA HIS A 270 19.34 19.10 -4.42
C HIS A 270 18.25 20.08 -3.96
N LEU A 271 17.41 19.70 -2.98
CA LEU A 271 16.32 20.56 -2.48
C LEU A 271 16.75 21.47 -1.32
N GLY A 272 17.91 21.23 -0.70
CA GLY A 272 18.43 22.01 0.42
C GLY A 272 19.42 23.11 0.05
N ALA A 273 19.69 23.36 -1.22
CA ALA A 273 20.71 24.32 -1.70
C ALA A 273 20.15 25.55 -2.43
N ALA A 274 18.89 25.89 -2.19
CA ALA A 274 18.30 27.16 -2.65
C ALA A 274 18.03 28.02 -1.42
N GLU A 275 19.06 28.71 -0.92
CA GLU A 275 18.95 29.92 -0.11
C GLU A 275 18.70 31.15 -0.98
#